data_5e098f213d9b6aa57e0ca387f822dc04
#
_entry.id   5e098f213d9b6aa57e0ca387f822dc04
#
_cell.length_a   1.000
_cell.length_b   1.000
_cell.length_c   1.000
_cell.angle_alpha   90.00
_cell.angle_beta   90.00
_cell.angle_gamma   90.00
#
_symmetry.space_group_name_H-M   'P 1'
#
loop_
_entity.id
_entity.type
_entity.pdbx_description
1 polymer ?
#
loop_
_entity_poly.entity_id
_entity_poly.type
_entity_poly.pdbx_seq_one_letter_code
_entity_poly.pdbx_strand_id
1 'polypeptide(L)'
;MQENQATAARENIMGTMDINPLLVKLSVPMMVSMLVQALYNVVDSVFVSHVSESALTAVSLAFSLQNVMIAVGVGTGVGVNALLSKSLGEKNQERANKTAQNGIFLAFCSFAVFFLIGLTCMRPYFYAQTSDAEIAEQGIRYLRVCSVFSLGLFLQTMSEKLLAATGRTYLSMISQLIGAVVNIILDPIFIFGYCGEALSGTTGAAVATVIGQFCGAGSAIFFNLKKNPDIQISFRGFCPSAETIRRIYVVGLPSIAMQCVGSVMTFFMNQILMGFSATAVAVFGVYFKLQSFVFMPIFGLNNGMVPIISYNYGARDPARVKKTIRLAVCYAEAIMLCGFCIFQFAPNKVLSIFAASDAMLAIGIPALRIICPHFLLAGISVVLSSVFQALGNGVFSLIVSVLRQLVVLIPMAWLLSKTGNVNMVWWSFLIAEVVSVLLSLGFMKRIDKTIIEPMER
;
A
#
# COMPACT_ATOMS: atom_id res chain seq x y z
N MET A 1 33.72 24.02 -32.07
CA MET A 1 33.84 22.56 -31.95
C MET A 1 33.70 22.05 -30.49
N GLN A 2 32.80 22.64 -29.71
CA GLN A 2 32.60 22.29 -28.29
C GLN A 2 31.12 22.16 -27.90
N GLU A 3 30.21 21.98 -28.86
CA GLU A 3 28.76 21.96 -28.59
C GLU A 3 28.05 20.62 -28.91
N ASN A 4 28.79 19.55 -29.19
CA ASN A 4 28.21 18.24 -29.57
C ASN A 4 28.54 17.11 -28.60
N GLN A 5 28.82 17.40 -27.31
CA GLN A 5 28.80 16.39 -26.23
C GLN A 5 27.51 16.45 -25.39
N ALA A 6 26.44 16.98 -25.96
CA ALA A 6 25.12 16.93 -25.36
C ALA A 6 24.58 15.50 -25.40
N THR A 7 24.65 14.89 -24.23
CA THR A 7 23.68 13.87 -23.76
C THR A 7 23.43 12.69 -24.69
N ALA A 8 24.39 11.77 -24.77
CA ALA A 8 23.99 10.38 -24.87
C ALA A 8 23.10 10.09 -23.65
N ALA A 9 21.79 10.10 -23.85
CA ALA A 9 20.82 9.83 -22.80
C ALA A 9 21.22 8.47 -22.20
N ARG A 10 21.68 8.47 -20.94
CA ARG A 10 21.99 7.23 -20.24
C ARG A 10 20.74 6.38 -20.30
N GLU A 11 20.81 5.30 -21.08
CA GLU A 11 19.66 4.40 -21.20
C GLU A 11 19.28 3.92 -19.80
N ASN A 12 18.02 4.08 -19.48
CA ASN A 12 17.51 3.70 -18.15
C ASN A 12 17.66 2.18 -17.99
N ILE A 13 18.11 1.75 -16.83
CA ILE A 13 18.31 0.32 -16.48
C ILE A 13 17.08 -0.54 -16.77
N MET A 14 15.88 0.03 -16.72
CA MET A 14 14.63 -0.68 -17.01
C MET A 14 14.50 -1.16 -18.46
N GLY A 15 15.22 -0.52 -19.40
CA GLY A 15 15.25 -0.93 -20.80
C GLY A 15 16.44 -1.83 -21.17
N THR A 16 17.55 -1.76 -20.43
CA THR A 16 18.83 -2.39 -20.84
C THR A 16 19.21 -3.62 -20.04
N MET A 17 18.90 -3.64 -18.72
CA MET A 17 19.27 -4.75 -17.85
C MET A 17 18.37 -5.97 -18.08
N ASP A 18 18.92 -7.19 -17.95
CA ASP A 18 18.13 -8.42 -17.96
C ASP A 18 17.00 -8.39 -16.93
N ILE A 19 15.81 -8.90 -17.31
CA ILE A 19 14.59 -8.78 -16.50
C ILE A 19 14.72 -9.46 -15.13
N ASN A 20 15.36 -10.64 -15.06
CA ASN A 20 15.45 -11.36 -13.79
C ASN A 20 16.27 -10.57 -12.74
N PRO A 21 17.52 -10.19 -12.96
CA PRO A 21 18.27 -9.38 -12.00
C PRO A 21 17.66 -7.98 -11.82
N LEU A 22 17.02 -7.41 -12.85
CA LEU A 22 16.32 -6.13 -12.75
C LEU A 22 15.15 -6.20 -11.77
N LEU A 23 14.29 -7.21 -11.91
CA LEU A 23 13.13 -7.40 -11.03
C LEU A 23 13.57 -7.58 -9.58
N VAL A 24 14.59 -8.40 -9.32
CA VAL A 24 15.15 -8.59 -7.97
C VAL A 24 15.71 -7.27 -7.43
N LYS A 25 16.52 -6.56 -8.24
CA LYS A 25 17.15 -5.28 -7.86
C LYS A 25 16.13 -4.20 -7.49
N LEU A 26 15.01 -4.13 -8.19
CA LEU A 26 13.98 -3.13 -7.91
C LEU A 26 13.00 -3.58 -6.83
N SER A 27 12.70 -4.88 -6.72
CA SER A 27 11.70 -5.39 -5.80
C SER A 27 12.24 -5.60 -4.39
N VAL A 28 13.45 -6.11 -4.21
CA VAL A 28 14.01 -6.40 -2.88
C VAL A 28 14.04 -5.15 -1.98
N PRO A 29 14.52 -3.98 -2.43
CA PRO A 29 14.44 -2.77 -1.60
C PRO A 29 13.00 -2.43 -1.20
N MET A 30 12.03 -2.57 -2.11
CA MET A 30 10.63 -2.29 -1.82
C MET A 30 10.01 -3.32 -0.87
N MET A 31 10.41 -4.59 -0.95
CA MET A 31 10.00 -5.63 -0.01
C MET A 31 10.51 -5.32 1.40
N VAL A 32 11.78 -4.92 1.52
CA VAL A 32 12.36 -4.48 2.80
C VAL A 32 11.62 -3.27 3.35
N SER A 33 11.33 -2.27 2.51
CA SER A 33 10.53 -1.10 2.89
C SER A 33 9.17 -1.48 3.47
N MET A 34 8.45 -2.37 2.80
CA MET A 34 7.12 -2.81 3.26
C MET A 34 7.18 -3.57 4.58
N LEU A 35 8.18 -4.43 4.77
CA LEU A 35 8.39 -5.14 6.03
C LEU A 35 8.75 -4.19 7.17
N VAL A 36 9.60 -3.21 6.93
CA VAL A 36 9.96 -2.18 7.92
C VAL A 36 8.74 -1.33 8.28
N GLN A 37 7.90 -0.99 7.31
CA GLN A 37 6.64 -0.27 7.57
C GLN A 37 5.69 -1.10 8.45
N ALA A 38 5.56 -2.40 8.20
CA ALA A 38 4.76 -3.28 9.05
C ALA A 38 5.31 -3.35 10.47
N LEU A 39 6.63 -3.49 10.60
CA LEU A 39 7.30 -3.52 11.91
C LEU A 39 7.13 -2.21 12.67
N TYR A 40 7.33 -1.09 12.01
CA TYR A 40 7.14 0.24 12.58
C TYR A 40 5.72 0.43 13.14
N ASN A 41 4.68 0.04 12.39
CA ASN A 41 3.29 0.12 12.86
C ASN A 41 3.02 -0.72 14.12
N VAL A 42 3.71 -1.87 14.25
CA VAL A 42 3.62 -2.69 15.46
C VAL A 42 4.31 -1.99 16.65
N VAL A 43 5.51 -1.44 16.43
CA VAL A 43 6.28 -0.75 17.47
C VAL A 43 5.55 0.47 17.99
N ASP A 44 5.00 1.31 17.11
CA ASP A 44 4.18 2.47 17.48
C ASP A 44 2.97 2.07 18.34
N SER A 45 2.24 1.02 17.93
CA SER A 45 1.12 0.48 18.70
C SER A 45 1.54 -0.02 20.09
N VAL A 46 2.72 -0.61 20.23
CA VAL A 46 3.26 -1.07 21.51
C VAL A 46 3.55 0.14 22.42
N PHE A 47 4.21 1.18 21.92
CA PHE A 47 4.47 2.38 22.73
C PHE A 47 3.18 3.08 23.19
N VAL A 48 2.21 3.22 22.29
CA VAL A 48 0.91 3.83 22.64
C VAL A 48 0.15 2.99 23.68
N SER A 49 0.23 1.66 23.61
CA SER A 49 -0.42 0.77 24.60
C SER A 49 0.11 0.92 26.01
N HIS A 50 1.36 1.36 26.18
CA HIS A 50 1.95 1.62 27.50
C HIS A 50 1.47 2.93 28.14
N VAL A 51 0.82 3.82 27.39
CA VAL A 51 0.27 5.06 27.92
C VAL A 51 -1.04 4.80 28.67
N SER A 52 -2.03 4.28 27.95
CA SER A 52 -3.32 3.88 28.51
C SER A 52 -4.12 3.07 27.50
N GLU A 53 -5.10 2.32 27.98
CA GLU A 53 -6.04 1.58 27.15
C GLU A 53 -6.91 2.55 26.31
N SER A 54 -7.29 3.70 26.90
CA SER A 54 -8.02 4.78 26.22
C SER A 54 -7.21 5.37 25.07
N ALA A 55 -5.88 5.53 25.23
CA ALA A 55 -4.99 6.04 24.18
C ALA A 55 -4.92 5.09 22.99
N LEU A 56 -4.77 3.78 23.26
CA LEU A 56 -4.72 2.76 22.20
C LEU A 56 -6.06 2.71 21.43
N THR A 57 -7.19 2.82 22.15
CA THR A 57 -8.52 2.86 21.53
C THR A 57 -8.69 4.11 20.66
N ALA A 58 -8.27 5.28 21.15
CA ALA A 58 -8.32 6.53 20.42
C ALA A 58 -7.54 6.48 19.10
N VAL A 59 -6.30 5.94 19.11
CA VAL A 59 -5.48 5.76 17.91
C VAL A 59 -6.09 4.73 16.97
N SER A 60 -6.68 3.66 17.51
CA SER A 60 -7.37 2.64 16.69
C SER A 60 -8.58 3.21 15.94
N LEU A 61 -9.36 4.09 16.57
CA LEU A 61 -10.47 4.79 15.91
C LEU A 61 -9.97 5.80 14.87
N ALA A 62 -8.85 6.47 15.14
CA ALA A 62 -8.21 7.40 14.23
C ALA A 62 -7.70 6.71 12.96
N PHE A 63 -7.30 5.43 13.06
CA PHE A 63 -6.69 4.67 11.97
C PHE A 63 -7.56 4.61 10.71
N SER A 64 -8.89 4.60 10.84
CA SER A 64 -9.78 4.54 9.68
C SER A 64 -9.63 5.76 8.77
N LEU A 65 -9.60 6.98 9.31
CA LEU A 65 -9.40 8.19 8.51
C LEU A 65 -7.94 8.34 8.07
N GLN A 66 -6.99 7.94 8.91
CA GLN A 66 -5.58 7.91 8.55
C GLN A 66 -5.32 6.97 7.37
N ASN A 67 -6.00 5.81 7.33
CA ASN A 67 -5.92 4.88 6.20
C ASN A 67 -6.46 5.50 4.90
N VAL A 68 -7.51 6.32 4.96
CA VAL A 68 -8.00 7.08 3.79
C VAL A 68 -6.95 8.08 3.30
N MET A 69 -6.25 8.78 4.21
CA MET A 69 -5.14 9.67 3.83
C MET A 69 -4.02 8.91 3.10
N ILE A 70 -3.61 7.76 3.65
CA ILE A 70 -2.61 6.88 3.05
C ILE A 70 -3.09 6.38 1.68
N ALA A 71 -4.35 5.94 1.59
CA ALA A 71 -4.96 5.46 0.35
C ALA A 71 -4.92 6.52 -0.77
N VAL A 72 -5.24 7.77 -0.45
CA VAL A 72 -5.16 8.90 -1.39
C VAL A 72 -3.73 9.15 -1.85
N GLY A 73 -2.77 9.19 -0.92
CA GLY A 73 -1.36 9.40 -1.25
C GLY A 73 -0.79 8.27 -2.11
N VAL A 74 -0.95 7.03 -1.67
CA VAL A 74 -0.44 5.83 -2.37
C VAL A 74 -1.13 5.64 -3.71
N GLY A 75 -2.46 5.76 -3.79
CA GLY A 75 -3.21 5.56 -5.02
C GLY A 75 -2.89 6.61 -6.09
N THR A 76 -2.79 7.89 -5.70
CA THR A 76 -2.31 8.95 -6.60
C THR A 76 -0.88 8.66 -7.06
N GLY A 77 -0.02 8.23 -6.14
CA GLY A 77 1.36 7.85 -6.43
C GLY A 77 1.49 6.67 -7.40
N VAL A 78 0.59 5.68 -7.34
CA VAL A 78 0.54 4.55 -8.30
C VAL A 78 0.23 5.06 -9.70
N GLY A 79 -0.73 5.99 -9.85
CA GLY A 79 -1.05 6.61 -11.12
C GLY A 79 0.12 7.40 -11.70
N VAL A 80 0.82 8.18 -10.86
CA VAL A 80 2.04 8.92 -11.26
C VAL A 80 3.15 7.96 -11.66
N ASN A 81 3.39 6.90 -10.89
CA ASN A 81 4.42 5.90 -11.19
C ASN A 81 4.18 5.25 -12.57
N ALA A 82 2.98 4.77 -12.84
CA ALA A 82 2.64 4.15 -14.11
C ALA A 82 2.82 5.10 -15.30
N LEU A 83 2.30 6.33 -15.20
CA LEU A 83 2.38 7.31 -16.29
C LEU A 83 3.83 7.82 -16.51
N LEU A 84 4.57 8.08 -15.43
CA LEU A 84 5.96 8.53 -15.49
C LEU A 84 6.87 7.47 -16.12
N SER A 85 6.81 6.23 -15.62
CA SER A 85 7.62 5.13 -16.15
C SER A 85 7.32 4.87 -17.63
N LYS A 86 6.03 4.91 -18.02
CA LYS A 86 5.61 4.81 -19.42
C LYS A 86 6.20 5.94 -20.26
N SER A 87 6.13 7.18 -19.79
CA SER A 87 6.67 8.35 -20.53
C SER A 87 8.19 8.26 -20.73
N LEU A 88 8.91 7.72 -19.74
CA LEU A 88 10.35 7.44 -19.87
C LEU A 88 10.62 6.33 -20.90
N GLY A 89 9.81 5.28 -20.95
CA GLY A 89 9.90 4.24 -21.96
C GLY A 89 9.63 4.76 -23.38
N GLU A 90 8.67 5.66 -23.53
CA GLU A 90 8.37 6.38 -24.79
C GLU A 90 9.47 7.38 -25.17
N LYS A 91 10.52 7.55 -24.33
CA LYS A 91 11.58 8.57 -24.48
C LYS A 91 11.03 10.01 -24.54
N ASN A 92 9.85 10.24 -23.97
CA ASN A 92 9.21 11.56 -23.93
C ASN A 92 9.52 12.26 -22.62
N GLN A 93 10.67 12.96 -22.59
CA GLN A 93 11.17 13.65 -21.41
C GLN A 93 10.25 14.78 -20.94
N GLU A 94 9.63 15.51 -21.87
CA GLU A 94 8.70 16.60 -21.53
C GLU A 94 7.50 16.06 -20.75
N ARG A 95 6.92 14.96 -21.23
CA ARG A 95 5.77 14.33 -20.57
C ARG A 95 6.16 13.70 -19.24
N ALA A 96 7.36 13.13 -19.13
CA ALA A 96 7.88 12.63 -17.87
C ALA A 96 8.01 13.74 -16.83
N ASN A 97 8.62 14.88 -17.19
CA ASN A 97 8.74 16.04 -16.31
C ASN A 97 7.38 16.61 -15.91
N LYS A 98 6.45 16.78 -16.87
CA LYS A 98 5.07 17.21 -16.61
C LYS A 98 4.36 16.28 -15.63
N THR A 99 4.55 14.96 -15.78
CA THR A 99 3.94 13.97 -14.88
C THR A 99 4.49 14.12 -13.45
N ALA A 100 5.80 14.27 -13.29
CA ALA A 100 6.43 14.46 -11.99
C ALA A 100 5.95 15.76 -11.30
N GLN A 101 5.92 16.87 -12.04
CA GLN A 101 5.45 18.18 -11.54
C GLN A 101 3.98 18.13 -11.11
N ASN A 102 3.09 17.56 -11.95
CA ASN A 102 1.68 17.38 -11.61
C ASN A 102 1.49 16.43 -10.42
N GLY A 103 2.32 15.39 -10.28
CA GLY A 103 2.31 14.51 -9.11
C GLY A 103 2.56 15.27 -7.81
N ILE A 104 3.60 16.12 -7.77
CA ILE A 104 3.90 16.95 -6.61
C ILE A 104 2.77 17.97 -6.37
N PHE A 105 2.22 18.59 -7.41
CA PHE A 105 1.06 19.47 -7.30
C PHE A 105 -0.14 18.76 -6.66
N LEU A 106 -0.43 17.53 -7.09
CA LEU A 106 -1.50 16.70 -6.50
C LEU A 106 -1.24 16.33 -5.04
N ALA A 107 0.03 16.16 -4.63
CA ALA A 107 0.39 15.98 -3.23
C ALA A 107 0.02 17.22 -2.39
N PHE A 108 0.27 18.43 -2.90
CA PHE A 108 -0.16 19.67 -2.25
C PHE A 108 -1.69 19.82 -2.22
N CYS A 109 -2.39 19.45 -3.30
CA CYS A 109 -3.86 19.47 -3.32
C CYS A 109 -4.44 18.49 -2.28
N SER A 110 -3.90 17.28 -2.21
CA SER A 110 -4.32 16.29 -1.20
C SER A 110 -4.07 16.79 0.21
N PHE A 111 -2.90 17.37 0.46
CA PHE A 111 -2.60 18.04 1.74
C PHE A 111 -3.64 19.11 2.06
N ALA A 112 -3.95 20.02 1.13
CA ALA A 112 -4.91 21.10 1.38
C ALA A 112 -6.29 20.57 1.77
N VAL A 113 -6.76 19.49 1.12
CA VAL A 113 -8.03 18.84 1.47
C VAL A 113 -7.99 18.27 2.88
N PHE A 114 -6.95 17.50 3.23
CA PHE A 114 -6.85 16.89 4.56
C PHE A 114 -6.51 17.89 5.67
N PHE A 115 -5.82 18.98 5.34
CA PHE A 115 -5.63 20.13 6.25
C PHE A 115 -6.97 20.72 6.65
N LEU A 116 -7.87 21.00 5.67
CA LEU A 116 -9.22 21.51 5.95
C LEU A 116 -10.04 20.50 6.75
N ILE A 117 -10.01 19.22 6.40
CA ILE A 117 -10.67 18.15 7.16
C ILE A 117 -10.14 18.10 8.59
N GLY A 118 -8.83 18.24 8.79
CA GLY A 118 -8.18 18.27 10.11
C GLY A 118 -8.64 19.41 11.01
N LEU A 119 -8.94 20.56 10.41
CA LEU A 119 -9.44 21.72 11.15
C LEU A 119 -10.93 21.64 11.48
N THR A 120 -11.76 21.06 10.60
CA THR A 120 -13.22 21.17 10.67
C THR A 120 -13.93 19.89 11.11
N CYS A 121 -13.45 18.71 10.67
CA CYS A 121 -14.22 17.47 10.76
C CYS A 121 -13.82 16.54 11.92
N MET A 122 -12.77 16.85 12.69
CA MET A 122 -12.27 15.91 13.70
C MET A 122 -13.25 15.68 14.85
N ARG A 123 -13.89 16.76 15.34
CA ARG A 123 -14.87 16.65 16.42
C ARG A 123 -16.09 15.81 16.03
N PRO A 124 -16.84 16.14 14.95
CA PRO A 124 -17.98 15.33 14.55
C PRO A 124 -17.61 13.89 14.23
N TYR A 125 -16.41 13.64 13.68
CA TYR A 125 -15.92 12.29 13.36
C TYR A 125 -15.79 11.42 14.61
N PHE A 126 -15.14 11.91 15.67
CA PHE A 126 -14.93 11.12 16.90
C PHE A 126 -16.20 10.96 17.74
N TYR A 127 -16.98 12.03 17.91
CA TYR A 127 -18.24 11.95 18.67
C TYR A 127 -19.31 11.09 17.96
N ALA A 128 -19.19 10.82 16.66
CA ALA A 128 -20.00 9.84 15.96
C ALA A 128 -19.57 8.39 16.24
N GLN A 129 -18.33 8.15 16.71
CA GLN A 129 -17.79 6.80 16.94
C GLN A 129 -17.79 6.39 18.41
N THR A 130 -17.66 7.32 19.33
CA THR A 130 -17.61 7.04 20.77
C THR A 130 -18.34 8.12 21.58
N SER A 131 -19.01 7.66 22.63
CA SER A 131 -19.60 8.53 23.67
C SER A 131 -18.63 8.86 24.80
N ASP A 132 -17.47 8.20 24.86
CA ASP A 132 -16.43 8.47 25.85
C ASP A 132 -15.65 9.73 25.45
N ALA A 133 -15.76 10.76 26.28
CA ALA A 133 -15.15 12.06 26.03
C ALA A 133 -13.61 12.02 26.08
N GLU A 134 -13.04 11.16 26.94
CA GLU A 134 -11.57 11.03 27.04
C GLU A 134 -10.98 10.42 25.76
N ILE A 135 -11.56 9.32 25.30
CA ILE A 135 -11.16 8.66 24.04
C ILE A 135 -11.34 9.62 22.86
N ALA A 136 -12.48 10.33 22.81
CA ALA A 136 -12.77 11.30 21.74
C ALA A 136 -11.73 12.43 21.70
N GLU A 137 -11.44 13.07 22.83
CA GLU A 137 -10.49 14.19 22.89
C GLU A 137 -9.05 13.76 22.58
N GLN A 138 -8.61 12.58 23.06
CA GLN A 138 -7.30 12.03 22.72
C GLN A 138 -7.19 11.74 21.20
N GLY A 139 -8.22 11.13 20.61
CA GLY A 139 -8.27 10.84 19.19
C GLY A 139 -8.32 12.11 18.32
N ILE A 140 -9.09 13.12 18.74
CA ILE A 140 -9.16 14.43 18.06
C ILE A 140 -7.79 15.10 18.03
N ARG A 141 -7.05 15.10 19.14
CA ARG A 141 -5.69 15.67 19.20
C ARG A 141 -4.76 14.94 18.27
N TYR A 142 -4.72 13.61 18.35
CA TYR A 142 -3.89 12.76 17.50
C TYR A 142 -4.15 13.01 16.01
N LEU A 143 -5.40 12.84 15.59
CA LEU A 143 -5.73 12.88 14.15
C LEU A 143 -5.68 14.31 13.60
N ARG A 144 -5.94 15.33 14.41
CA ARG A 144 -5.77 16.73 14.03
C ARG A 144 -4.30 17.03 13.69
N VAL A 145 -3.35 16.60 14.53
CA VAL A 145 -1.92 16.77 14.27
C VAL A 145 -1.53 16.05 12.98
N CYS A 146 -1.91 14.78 12.83
CA CYS A 146 -1.62 14.00 11.63
C CYS A 146 -2.19 14.64 10.35
N SER A 147 -3.42 15.18 10.40
CA SER A 147 -4.09 15.76 9.23
C SER A 147 -3.58 17.15 8.89
N VAL A 148 -3.39 18.02 9.88
CA VAL A 148 -2.89 19.39 9.69
C VAL A 148 -1.45 19.40 9.17
N PHE A 149 -0.64 18.44 9.57
CA PHE A 149 0.74 18.29 9.13
C PHE A 149 0.94 17.16 8.09
N SER A 150 -0.14 16.72 7.43
CA SER A 150 -0.11 15.64 6.44
C SER A 150 0.73 15.93 5.18
N LEU A 151 1.23 17.15 5.03
CA LEU A 151 2.14 17.51 3.93
C LEU A 151 3.36 16.58 3.87
N GLY A 152 3.93 16.21 5.04
CA GLY A 152 5.03 15.26 5.13
C GLY A 152 4.67 13.91 4.49
N LEU A 153 3.52 13.35 4.84
CA LEU A 153 3.01 12.09 4.28
C LEU A 153 2.87 12.14 2.76
N PHE A 154 2.18 13.16 2.23
CA PHE A 154 1.91 13.25 0.80
C PHE A 154 3.17 13.52 -0.02
N LEU A 155 4.07 14.39 0.46
CA LEU A 155 5.35 14.66 -0.22
C LEU A 155 6.30 13.46 -0.15
N GLN A 156 6.36 12.76 1.00
CA GLN A 156 7.16 11.54 1.13
C GLN A 156 6.69 10.48 0.14
N THR A 157 5.40 10.12 0.21
CA THR A 157 4.81 9.09 -0.65
C THR A 157 5.00 9.43 -2.13
N MET A 158 4.75 10.68 -2.53
CA MET A 158 4.91 11.10 -3.92
C MET A 158 6.36 11.03 -4.37
N SER A 159 7.29 11.57 -3.58
CA SER A 159 8.72 11.57 -3.92
C SER A 159 9.32 10.17 -3.98
N GLU A 160 8.88 9.26 -3.11
CA GLU A 160 9.25 7.84 -3.16
C GLU A 160 8.72 7.16 -4.44
N LYS A 161 7.50 7.49 -4.87
CA LYS A 161 6.94 6.97 -6.13
C LYS A 161 7.67 7.52 -7.36
N LEU A 162 8.15 8.77 -7.34
CA LEU A 162 8.99 9.31 -8.41
C LEU A 162 10.34 8.58 -8.51
N LEU A 163 10.98 8.28 -7.37
CA LEU A 163 12.20 7.47 -7.32
C LEU A 163 11.96 6.04 -7.86
N ALA A 164 10.87 5.42 -7.45
CA ALA A 164 10.51 4.08 -7.92
C ALA A 164 10.24 4.07 -9.43
N ALA A 165 9.51 5.07 -9.94
CA ALA A 165 9.16 5.21 -11.35
C ALA A 165 10.37 5.38 -12.28
N THR A 166 11.48 5.87 -11.76
CA THR A 166 12.75 6.02 -12.49
C THR A 166 13.72 4.84 -12.27
N GLY A 167 13.30 3.77 -11.58
CA GLY A 167 14.12 2.60 -11.29
C GLY A 167 15.08 2.77 -10.10
N ARG A 168 14.87 3.79 -9.24
CA ARG A 168 15.70 4.07 -8.06
C ARG A 168 15.06 3.64 -6.76
N THR A 169 14.51 2.43 -6.74
CA THR A 169 13.79 1.87 -5.58
C THR A 169 14.65 1.78 -4.32
N TYR A 170 15.97 1.61 -4.47
CA TYR A 170 16.91 1.62 -3.35
C TYR A 170 16.92 2.98 -2.62
N LEU A 171 16.86 4.10 -3.34
CA LEU A 171 16.79 5.44 -2.73
C LEU A 171 15.42 5.69 -2.08
N SER A 172 14.35 5.15 -2.67
CA SER A 172 13.02 5.15 -2.06
C SER A 172 13.03 4.39 -0.73
N MET A 173 13.65 3.21 -0.68
CA MET A 173 13.83 2.44 0.56
C MET A 173 14.59 3.23 1.63
N ILE A 174 15.70 3.86 1.27
CA ILE A 174 16.50 4.65 2.23
C ILE A 174 15.67 5.80 2.82
N SER A 175 14.90 6.52 2.01
CA SER A 175 14.06 7.63 2.51
C SER A 175 12.98 7.12 3.47
N GLN A 176 12.36 5.99 3.16
CA GLN A 176 11.38 5.36 4.05
C GLN A 176 12.01 4.88 5.35
N LEU A 177 13.21 4.26 5.29
CA LEU A 177 13.97 3.86 6.48
C LEU A 177 14.32 5.04 7.37
N ILE A 178 14.77 6.16 6.79
CA ILE A 178 15.06 7.39 7.55
C ILE A 178 13.82 7.84 8.32
N GLY A 179 12.66 7.91 7.64
CA GLY A 179 11.40 8.29 8.28
C GLY A 179 11.01 7.35 9.42
N ALA A 180 11.10 6.04 9.20
CA ALA A 180 10.76 5.02 10.19
C ALA A 180 11.72 5.04 11.41
N VAL A 181 13.02 5.15 11.19
CA VAL A 181 14.02 5.21 12.27
C VAL A 181 13.83 6.47 13.12
N VAL A 182 13.65 7.61 12.48
CA VAL A 182 13.38 8.89 13.19
C VAL A 182 12.12 8.76 14.03
N ASN A 183 11.05 8.21 13.49
CA ASN A 183 9.81 8.00 14.23
C ASN A 183 10.03 7.07 15.45
N ILE A 184 10.62 5.89 15.26
CA ILE A 184 10.89 4.91 16.36
C ILE A 184 11.75 5.53 17.48
N ILE A 185 12.69 6.41 17.14
CA ILE A 185 13.53 7.10 18.15
C ILE A 185 12.71 8.17 18.87
N LEU A 186 11.85 8.91 18.16
CA LEU A 186 11.08 10.00 18.73
C LEU A 186 9.82 9.57 19.48
N ASP A 187 9.26 8.41 19.14
CA ASP A 187 8.06 7.87 19.80
C ASP A 187 8.22 7.83 21.33
N PRO A 188 9.21 7.13 21.92
CA PRO A 188 9.35 7.12 23.37
C PRO A 188 9.63 8.50 23.96
N ILE A 189 10.33 9.38 23.24
CA ILE A 189 10.70 10.71 23.72
C ILE A 189 9.45 11.60 23.87
N PHE A 190 8.56 11.57 22.89
CA PHE A 190 7.34 12.36 22.93
C PHE A 190 6.22 11.66 23.71
N ILE A 191 6.00 10.37 23.51
CA ILE A 191 4.91 9.63 24.13
C ILE A 191 5.03 9.67 25.66
N PHE A 192 6.23 9.47 26.22
CA PHE A 192 6.45 9.49 27.68
C PHE A 192 6.65 10.89 28.27
N GLY A 193 6.54 11.95 27.46
CA GLY A 193 6.49 13.32 27.95
C GLY A 193 7.83 13.95 28.32
N TYR A 194 8.97 13.41 27.84
CA TYR A 194 10.29 14.02 28.06
C TYR A 194 10.42 15.44 27.47
N CYS A 195 9.56 15.80 26.51
CA CYS A 195 9.49 17.14 25.92
C CYS A 195 8.36 18.01 26.48
N GLY A 196 7.72 17.60 27.61
CA GLY A 196 6.63 18.30 28.27
C GLY A 196 5.27 17.64 28.10
N GLU A 197 4.37 17.85 29.07
CA GLU A 197 3.06 17.21 29.12
C GLU A 197 2.15 17.53 27.92
N ALA A 198 2.28 18.72 27.33
CA ALA A 198 1.48 19.15 26.18
C ALA A 198 1.73 18.30 24.91
N LEU A 199 2.89 17.67 24.82
CA LEU A 199 3.30 16.81 23.71
C LEU A 199 3.39 15.33 24.10
N SER A 200 2.72 14.93 25.21
CA SER A 200 2.74 13.54 25.69
C SER A 200 1.56 12.70 25.17
N GLY A 201 1.63 11.40 25.40
CA GLY A 201 0.57 10.45 25.06
C GLY A 201 0.30 10.37 23.56
N THR A 202 -0.96 10.35 23.16
CA THR A 202 -1.37 10.23 21.75
C THR A 202 -0.90 11.41 20.90
N THR A 203 -0.83 12.63 21.48
CA THR A 203 -0.31 13.81 20.78
C THR A 203 1.18 13.63 20.47
N GLY A 204 1.95 13.06 21.41
CA GLY A 204 3.36 12.74 21.22
C GLY A 204 3.58 11.75 20.08
N ALA A 205 2.81 10.67 20.02
CA ALA A 205 2.85 9.71 18.93
C ALA A 205 2.56 10.37 17.56
N ALA A 206 1.55 11.24 17.50
CA ALA A 206 1.25 11.98 16.26
C ALA A 206 2.40 12.89 15.82
N VAL A 207 3.03 13.61 16.76
CA VAL A 207 4.15 14.51 16.48
C VAL A 207 5.37 13.72 15.99
N ALA A 208 5.71 12.61 16.65
CA ALA A 208 6.82 11.74 16.23
C ALA A 208 6.60 11.19 14.82
N THR A 209 5.38 10.73 14.52
CA THR A 209 4.99 10.25 13.18
C THR A 209 5.16 11.35 12.13
N VAL A 210 4.66 12.55 12.39
CA VAL A 210 4.77 13.70 11.48
C VAL A 210 6.22 14.08 11.24
N ILE A 211 7.05 14.17 12.27
CA ILE A 211 8.49 14.48 12.12
C ILE A 211 9.17 13.40 11.28
N GLY A 212 8.91 12.12 11.54
CA GLY A 212 9.41 11.01 10.72
C GLY A 212 9.05 11.16 9.25
N GLN A 213 7.79 11.49 8.95
CA GLN A 213 7.32 11.73 7.59
C GLN A 213 7.99 12.92 6.91
N PHE A 214 8.23 14.03 7.62
CA PHE A 214 8.98 15.17 7.08
C PHE A 214 10.45 14.85 6.82
N CYS A 215 11.11 14.07 7.68
CA CYS A 215 12.47 13.60 7.46
C CYS A 215 12.55 12.66 6.24
N GLY A 216 11.60 11.73 6.12
CA GLY A 216 11.45 10.86 4.95
C GLY A 216 11.19 11.68 3.68
N ALA A 217 10.27 12.65 3.72
CA ALA A 217 9.98 13.54 2.60
C ALA A 217 11.22 14.36 2.18
N GLY A 218 11.91 14.96 3.13
CA GLY A 218 13.11 15.76 2.88
C GLY A 218 14.20 14.94 2.20
N SER A 219 14.46 13.72 2.69
CA SER A 219 15.43 12.80 2.09
C SER A 219 15.02 12.34 0.68
N ALA A 220 13.73 12.01 0.47
CA ALA A 220 13.23 11.59 -0.83
C ALA A 220 13.28 12.73 -1.87
N ILE A 221 12.95 13.97 -1.46
CA ILE A 221 13.08 15.17 -2.31
C ILE A 221 14.55 15.41 -2.65
N PHE A 222 15.44 15.35 -1.65
CA PHE A 222 16.87 15.50 -1.88
C PHE A 222 17.40 14.48 -2.91
N PHE A 223 17.00 13.21 -2.79
CA PHE A 223 17.40 12.18 -3.76
C PHE A 223 16.83 12.43 -5.16
N ASN A 224 15.58 12.89 -5.27
CA ASN A 224 15.00 13.25 -6.56
C ASN A 224 15.74 14.42 -7.23
N LEU A 225 16.14 15.43 -6.45
CA LEU A 225 16.83 16.61 -7.00
C LEU A 225 18.31 16.36 -7.33
N LYS A 226 19.00 15.53 -6.56
CA LYS A 226 20.46 15.35 -6.68
C LYS A 226 20.88 14.05 -7.35
N LYS A 227 20.07 12.98 -7.24
CA LYS A 227 20.45 11.63 -7.69
C LYS A 227 19.49 11.05 -8.73
N ASN A 228 18.52 11.83 -9.21
CA ASN A 228 17.55 11.39 -10.21
C ASN A 228 17.61 12.24 -11.49
N PRO A 229 18.56 11.95 -12.41
CA PRO A 229 18.71 12.71 -13.65
C PRO A 229 17.61 12.43 -14.69
N ASP A 230 16.78 11.39 -14.48
CA ASP A 230 15.73 11.01 -15.44
C ASP A 230 14.52 11.95 -15.39
N ILE A 231 14.41 12.81 -14.36
CA ILE A 231 13.36 13.81 -14.24
C ILE A 231 13.94 15.16 -13.82
N GLN A 232 13.36 16.22 -14.38
CA GLN A 232 13.69 17.59 -13.97
C GLN A 232 12.46 18.22 -13.32
N ILE A 233 12.57 18.44 -12.00
CA ILE A 233 11.51 19.07 -11.21
C ILE A 233 11.79 20.56 -11.17
N SER A 234 11.10 21.33 -12.01
CA SER A 234 11.16 22.79 -12.03
C SER A 234 9.76 23.36 -12.04
N PHE A 235 9.47 24.23 -11.09
CA PHE A 235 8.17 24.92 -11.03
C PHE A 235 8.17 26.28 -11.76
N ARG A 236 9.26 26.64 -12.43
CA ARG A 236 9.30 27.86 -13.27
C ARG A 236 8.36 27.70 -14.46
N GLY A 237 7.31 28.52 -14.52
CA GLY A 237 6.29 28.44 -15.59
C GLY A 237 5.39 27.20 -15.50
N PHE A 238 5.33 26.54 -14.34
CA PHE A 238 4.45 25.38 -14.15
C PHE A 238 2.98 25.80 -14.23
N CYS A 239 2.24 25.11 -15.10
CA CYS A 239 0.79 25.14 -15.16
C CYS A 239 0.24 23.71 -14.98
N PRO A 240 -0.71 23.49 -14.05
CA PRO A 240 -1.37 22.21 -13.91
C PRO A 240 -2.02 21.77 -15.22
N SER A 241 -1.72 20.55 -15.66
CA SER A 241 -2.26 19.98 -16.89
C SER A 241 -3.44 19.06 -16.58
N ALA A 242 -4.65 19.49 -16.91
CA ALA A 242 -5.87 18.69 -16.73
C ALA A 242 -5.78 17.34 -17.42
N GLU A 243 -5.16 17.26 -18.60
CA GLU A 243 -4.95 16.01 -19.33
C GLU A 243 -4.03 15.05 -18.55
N THR A 244 -2.90 15.55 -18.05
CA THR A 244 -1.95 14.75 -17.25
C THR A 244 -2.61 14.28 -15.95
N ILE A 245 -3.34 15.16 -15.26
CA ILE A 245 -4.07 14.83 -14.02
C ILE A 245 -5.12 13.75 -14.30
N ARG A 246 -5.90 13.90 -15.37
CA ARG A 246 -6.88 12.87 -15.78
C ARG A 246 -6.21 11.52 -16.03
N ARG A 247 -5.08 11.48 -16.73
CA ARG A 247 -4.33 10.24 -17.00
C ARG A 247 -3.78 9.60 -15.73
N ILE A 248 -3.31 10.40 -14.76
CA ILE A 248 -2.89 9.91 -13.44
C ILE A 248 -4.07 9.25 -12.72
N TYR A 249 -5.23 9.90 -12.69
CA TYR A 249 -6.39 9.39 -11.95
C TYR A 249 -7.15 8.25 -12.64
N VAL A 250 -6.94 7.99 -13.93
CA VAL A 250 -7.43 6.75 -14.59
C VAL A 250 -6.90 5.49 -13.87
N VAL A 251 -5.70 5.54 -13.32
CA VAL A 251 -5.11 4.46 -12.52
C VAL A 251 -5.18 4.77 -11.03
N GLY A 252 -4.96 6.03 -10.65
CA GLY A 252 -4.89 6.46 -9.26
C GLY A 252 -6.21 6.32 -8.52
N LEU A 253 -7.33 6.76 -9.10
CA LEU A 253 -8.64 6.69 -8.44
C LEU A 253 -9.11 5.25 -8.18
N PRO A 254 -9.03 4.31 -9.15
CA PRO A 254 -9.26 2.90 -8.87
C PRO A 254 -8.36 2.34 -7.77
N SER A 255 -7.10 2.77 -7.71
CA SER A 255 -6.14 2.32 -6.68
C SER A 255 -6.51 2.84 -5.29
N ILE A 256 -6.99 4.08 -5.17
CA ILE A 256 -7.54 4.63 -3.92
C ILE A 256 -8.74 3.80 -3.47
N ALA A 257 -9.70 3.57 -4.38
CA ALA A 257 -10.91 2.81 -4.07
C ALA A 257 -10.58 1.38 -3.61
N MET A 258 -9.61 0.70 -4.25
CA MET A 258 -9.19 -0.65 -3.86
C MET A 258 -8.70 -0.74 -2.41
N GLN A 259 -8.00 0.28 -1.91
CA GLN A 259 -7.53 0.29 -0.52
C GLN A 259 -8.69 0.46 0.47
N CYS A 260 -9.71 1.22 0.10
CA CYS A 260 -10.92 1.40 0.91
C CYS A 260 -11.79 0.13 0.95
N VAL A 261 -11.81 -0.65 -0.13
CA VAL A 261 -12.58 -1.91 -0.22
C VAL A 261 -12.19 -2.89 0.90
N GLY A 262 -10.89 -2.99 1.22
CA GLY A 262 -10.41 -3.86 2.30
C GLY A 262 -10.99 -3.50 3.68
N SER A 263 -11.13 -2.23 3.99
CA SER A 263 -11.72 -1.77 5.26
C SER A 263 -13.21 -2.11 5.34
N VAL A 264 -13.95 -1.93 4.26
CA VAL A 264 -15.38 -2.31 4.17
C VAL A 264 -15.55 -3.81 4.35
N MET A 265 -14.73 -4.62 3.70
CA MET A 265 -14.74 -6.07 3.85
C MET A 265 -14.51 -6.49 5.31
N THR A 266 -13.49 -5.94 5.95
CA THR A 266 -13.18 -6.24 7.35
C THR A 266 -14.33 -5.91 8.28
N PHE A 267 -15.01 -4.79 8.07
CA PHE A 267 -16.18 -4.40 8.84
C PHE A 267 -17.30 -5.45 8.76
N PHE A 268 -17.69 -5.84 7.55
CA PHE A 268 -18.77 -6.84 7.37
C PHE A 268 -18.37 -8.23 7.87
N MET A 269 -17.12 -8.65 7.68
CA MET A 269 -16.63 -9.93 8.21
C MET A 269 -16.69 -9.94 9.75
N ASN A 270 -16.30 -8.85 10.41
CA ASN A 270 -16.40 -8.74 11.85
C ASN A 270 -17.86 -8.85 12.33
N GLN A 271 -18.82 -8.25 11.62
CA GLN A 271 -20.25 -8.38 11.94
C GLN A 271 -20.74 -9.83 11.82
N ILE A 272 -20.32 -10.53 10.76
CA ILE A 272 -20.69 -11.95 10.58
C ILE A 272 -20.08 -12.82 11.68
N LEU A 273 -18.82 -12.63 12.02
CA LEU A 273 -18.10 -13.41 13.02
C LEU A 273 -18.55 -13.10 14.43
N MET A 274 -18.97 -11.86 14.74
CA MET A 274 -19.55 -11.49 16.02
C MET A 274 -20.84 -12.27 16.30
N GLY A 275 -21.57 -12.68 15.26
CA GLY A 275 -22.73 -13.57 15.39
C GLY A 275 -22.40 -14.97 15.93
N PHE A 276 -21.13 -15.39 15.91
CA PHE A 276 -20.67 -16.66 16.52
C PHE A 276 -20.07 -16.42 17.91
N SER A 277 -19.04 -15.60 18.00
CA SER A 277 -18.38 -15.26 19.26
C SER A 277 -17.38 -14.08 19.09
N ALA A 278 -17.12 -13.38 20.21
CA ALA A 278 -16.05 -12.39 20.25
C ALA A 278 -14.66 -13.02 19.98
N THR A 279 -14.47 -14.27 20.37
CA THR A 279 -13.23 -15.03 20.12
C THR A 279 -13.00 -15.25 18.61
N ALA A 280 -14.06 -15.48 17.82
CA ALA A 280 -13.94 -15.62 16.37
C ALA A 280 -13.48 -14.31 15.71
N VAL A 281 -13.97 -13.18 16.18
CA VAL A 281 -13.50 -11.84 15.74
C VAL A 281 -12.03 -11.63 16.11
N ALA A 282 -11.64 -12.00 17.32
CA ALA A 282 -10.26 -11.90 17.78
C ALA A 282 -9.31 -12.76 16.93
N VAL A 283 -9.71 -13.99 16.60
CA VAL A 283 -8.96 -14.89 15.68
C VAL A 283 -8.82 -14.25 14.31
N PHE A 284 -9.87 -13.64 13.77
CA PHE A 284 -9.81 -12.93 12.49
C PHE A 284 -8.84 -11.74 12.52
N GLY A 285 -8.83 -10.98 13.60
CA GLY A 285 -7.88 -9.89 13.81
C GLY A 285 -6.42 -10.35 13.85
N VAL A 286 -6.16 -11.46 14.54
CA VAL A 286 -4.82 -12.09 14.59
C VAL A 286 -4.43 -12.62 13.22
N TYR A 287 -5.34 -13.29 12.51
CA TYR A 287 -5.12 -13.75 11.14
C TYR A 287 -4.71 -12.58 10.22
N PHE A 288 -5.39 -11.44 10.27
CA PHE A 288 -5.05 -10.27 9.45
C PHE A 288 -3.63 -9.75 9.71
N LYS A 289 -3.22 -9.69 10.98
CA LYS A 289 -1.85 -9.30 11.34
C LYS A 289 -0.83 -10.29 10.80
N LEU A 290 -1.08 -11.57 10.95
CA LEU A 290 -0.22 -12.64 10.43
C LEU A 290 -0.14 -12.65 8.91
N GLN A 291 -1.27 -12.51 8.24
CA GLN A 291 -1.36 -12.40 6.79
C GLN A 291 -0.54 -11.23 6.26
N SER A 292 -0.54 -10.09 6.96
CA SER A 292 0.22 -8.89 6.54
C SER A 292 1.70 -9.20 6.34
N PHE A 293 2.33 -10.03 7.17
CA PHE A 293 3.73 -10.41 7.01
C PHE A 293 3.99 -11.24 5.74
N VAL A 294 3.00 -11.98 5.25
CA VAL A 294 3.11 -12.75 4.00
C VAL A 294 2.83 -11.86 2.78
N PHE A 295 1.86 -10.94 2.88
CA PHE A 295 1.43 -10.09 1.77
C PHE A 295 2.31 -8.85 1.58
N MET A 296 2.93 -8.31 2.64
CA MET A 296 3.80 -7.12 2.52
C MET A 296 4.97 -7.33 1.53
N PRO A 297 5.69 -8.47 1.52
CA PRO A 297 6.68 -8.75 0.48
C PRO A 297 6.07 -8.75 -0.93
N ILE A 298 4.85 -9.24 -1.12
CA ILE A 298 4.18 -9.24 -2.44
C ILE A 298 3.87 -7.81 -2.89
N PHE A 299 3.40 -6.95 -1.99
CA PHE A 299 3.21 -5.53 -2.31
C PHE A 299 4.54 -4.84 -2.64
N GLY A 300 5.63 -5.21 -1.97
CA GLY A 300 6.98 -4.77 -2.31
C GLY A 300 7.42 -5.24 -3.69
N LEU A 301 7.20 -6.52 -4.02
CA LEU A 301 7.45 -7.08 -5.35
C LEU A 301 6.69 -6.30 -6.44
N ASN A 302 5.41 -6.03 -6.21
CA ASN A 302 4.57 -5.28 -7.14
C ASN A 302 5.06 -3.84 -7.33
N ASN A 303 5.47 -3.16 -6.25
CA ASN A 303 6.02 -1.81 -6.33
C ASN A 303 7.32 -1.76 -7.17
N GLY A 304 8.13 -2.82 -7.15
CA GLY A 304 9.31 -2.96 -8.02
C GLY A 304 8.97 -3.35 -9.46
N MET A 305 7.94 -4.18 -9.66
CA MET A 305 7.49 -4.68 -10.97
C MET A 305 6.79 -3.61 -11.81
N VAL A 306 5.91 -2.81 -11.21
CA VAL A 306 5.08 -1.82 -11.92
C VAL A 306 5.90 -0.89 -12.80
N PRO A 307 6.98 -0.24 -12.34
CA PRO A 307 7.78 0.62 -13.19
C PRO A 307 8.45 -0.13 -14.36
N ILE A 308 8.86 -1.38 -14.17
CA ILE A 308 9.45 -2.20 -15.23
C ILE A 308 8.44 -2.44 -16.36
N ILE A 309 7.23 -2.86 -16.00
CA ILE A 309 6.15 -3.13 -16.97
C ILE A 309 5.75 -1.84 -17.68
N SER A 310 5.50 -0.76 -16.94
CA SER A 310 5.08 0.52 -17.51
C SER A 310 6.13 1.12 -18.45
N TYR A 311 7.41 1.02 -18.09
CA TYR A 311 8.52 1.46 -18.93
C TYR A 311 8.58 0.66 -20.25
N ASN A 312 8.61 -0.68 -20.16
CA ASN A 312 8.71 -1.53 -21.35
C ASN A 312 7.44 -1.49 -22.19
N TYR A 313 6.28 -1.21 -21.59
CA TYR A 313 5.05 -0.87 -22.32
C TYR A 313 5.21 0.42 -23.13
N GLY A 314 5.78 1.47 -22.54
CA GLY A 314 6.11 2.71 -23.25
C GLY A 314 7.15 2.51 -24.36
N ALA A 315 8.16 1.66 -24.10
CA ALA A 315 9.20 1.31 -25.07
C ALA A 315 8.73 0.35 -26.19
N ARG A 316 7.51 -0.14 -26.13
CA ARG A 316 6.91 -1.13 -27.04
C ARG A 316 7.71 -2.42 -27.11
N ASP A 317 8.16 -2.94 -25.97
CA ASP A 317 8.86 -4.23 -25.87
C ASP A 317 7.97 -5.28 -25.16
N PRO A 318 7.13 -5.99 -25.92
CA PRO A 318 6.20 -6.99 -25.40
C PRO A 318 6.91 -8.21 -24.80
N ALA A 319 8.10 -8.56 -25.29
CA ALA A 319 8.85 -9.70 -24.78
C ALA A 319 9.30 -9.45 -23.34
N ARG A 320 9.81 -8.24 -23.05
CA ARG A 320 10.20 -7.84 -21.71
C ARG A 320 9.00 -7.72 -20.77
N VAL A 321 7.86 -7.20 -21.25
CA VAL A 321 6.61 -7.14 -20.47
C VAL A 321 6.15 -8.55 -20.07
N LYS A 322 6.02 -9.48 -21.04
CA LYS A 322 5.60 -10.88 -20.79
C LYS A 322 6.57 -11.60 -19.84
N LYS A 323 7.89 -11.42 -20.04
CA LYS A 323 8.93 -12.01 -19.16
C LYS A 323 8.82 -11.48 -17.74
N THR A 324 8.60 -10.17 -17.56
CA THR A 324 8.44 -9.54 -16.25
C THR A 324 7.22 -10.10 -15.52
N ILE A 325 6.07 -10.18 -16.19
CA ILE A 325 4.82 -10.73 -15.60
C ILE A 325 5.04 -12.17 -15.13
N ARG A 326 5.61 -13.02 -16.00
CA ARG A 326 5.87 -14.43 -15.66
C ARG A 326 6.78 -14.58 -14.44
N LEU A 327 7.90 -13.85 -14.41
CA LEU A 327 8.84 -13.91 -13.28
C LEU A 327 8.23 -13.37 -11.99
N ALA A 328 7.47 -12.28 -12.06
CA ALA A 328 6.81 -11.71 -10.89
C ALA A 328 5.77 -12.68 -10.30
N VAL A 329 4.98 -13.36 -11.14
CA VAL A 329 4.06 -14.42 -10.68
C VAL A 329 4.84 -15.56 -10.02
N CYS A 330 5.94 -16.05 -10.63
CA CYS A 330 6.75 -17.12 -10.04
C CYS A 330 7.31 -16.72 -8.66
N TYR A 331 7.82 -15.49 -8.52
CA TYR A 331 8.32 -15.03 -7.22
C TYR A 331 7.22 -14.83 -6.18
N ALA A 332 6.07 -14.28 -6.60
CA ALA A 332 4.93 -14.14 -5.73
C ALA A 332 4.44 -15.51 -5.22
N GLU A 333 4.32 -16.50 -6.11
CA GLU A 333 3.92 -17.86 -5.74
C GLU A 333 4.93 -18.53 -4.81
N ALA A 334 6.23 -18.32 -5.00
CA ALA A 334 7.26 -18.83 -4.07
C ALA A 334 7.08 -18.24 -2.66
N ILE A 335 6.82 -16.93 -2.55
CA ILE A 335 6.58 -16.27 -1.27
C ILE A 335 5.28 -16.77 -0.64
N MET A 336 4.20 -16.87 -1.44
CA MET A 336 2.90 -17.36 -0.97
C MET A 336 2.94 -18.82 -0.54
N LEU A 337 3.72 -19.66 -1.22
CA LEU A 337 3.95 -21.05 -0.85
C LEU A 337 4.65 -21.13 0.52
N CYS A 338 5.64 -20.28 0.80
CA CYS A 338 6.24 -20.21 2.13
C CYS A 338 5.22 -19.83 3.20
N GLY A 339 4.39 -18.82 2.95
CA GLY A 339 3.29 -18.44 3.86
C GLY A 339 2.28 -19.57 4.08
N PHE A 340 1.89 -20.23 3.01
CA PHE A 340 1.02 -21.42 3.06
C PHE A 340 1.61 -22.53 3.93
N CYS A 341 2.87 -22.90 3.71
CA CYS A 341 3.54 -23.94 4.50
C CYS A 341 3.60 -23.59 5.99
N ILE A 342 3.91 -22.33 6.33
CA ILE A 342 3.98 -21.87 7.73
C ILE A 342 2.60 -22.02 8.39
N PHE A 343 1.52 -21.56 7.75
CA PHE A 343 0.20 -21.58 8.33
C PHE A 343 -0.42 -22.98 8.33
N GLN A 344 -0.07 -23.84 7.38
CA GLN A 344 -0.57 -25.20 7.31
C GLN A 344 0.09 -26.13 8.33
N PHE A 345 1.43 -26.02 8.48
CA PHE A 345 2.20 -26.99 9.26
C PHE A 345 2.56 -26.50 10.66
N ALA A 346 2.59 -25.19 10.89
CA ALA A 346 2.97 -24.61 12.19
C ALA A 346 1.94 -23.60 12.75
N PRO A 347 0.61 -23.78 12.63
CA PRO A 347 -0.37 -22.81 13.07
C PRO A 347 -0.29 -22.55 14.58
N ASN A 348 0.00 -23.57 15.39
CA ASN A 348 0.16 -23.42 16.84
C ASN A 348 1.28 -22.44 17.20
N LYS A 349 2.46 -22.58 16.58
CA LYS A 349 3.61 -21.70 16.84
C LYS A 349 3.33 -20.26 16.42
N VAL A 350 2.62 -20.10 15.32
CA VAL A 350 2.27 -18.78 14.80
C VAL A 350 1.27 -18.08 15.71
N LEU A 351 0.24 -18.78 16.18
CA LEU A 351 -0.77 -18.25 17.11
C LEU A 351 -0.17 -17.98 18.51
N SER A 352 0.76 -18.80 18.98
CA SER A 352 1.40 -18.62 20.29
C SER A 352 2.18 -17.30 20.41
N ILE A 353 2.64 -16.72 19.29
CA ILE A 353 3.29 -15.39 19.27
C ILE A 353 2.34 -14.31 19.81
N PHE A 354 1.02 -14.50 19.64
CA PHE A 354 -0.02 -13.57 20.09
C PHE A 354 -0.64 -13.94 21.44
N ALA A 355 0.04 -14.79 22.24
CA ALA A 355 -0.44 -15.27 23.53
C ALA A 355 -1.90 -15.80 23.46
N ALA A 356 -2.21 -16.56 22.39
CA ALA A 356 -3.55 -17.08 22.14
C ALA A 356 -4.02 -17.98 23.28
N SER A 357 -5.25 -17.74 23.78
CA SER A 357 -5.90 -18.62 24.76
C SER A 357 -6.30 -19.95 24.10
N ASP A 358 -6.59 -20.97 24.93
CA ASP A 358 -7.06 -22.27 24.44
C ASP A 358 -8.30 -22.16 23.54
N ALA A 359 -9.21 -21.23 23.89
CA ALA A 359 -10.40 -20.94 23.06
C ALA A 359 -10.02 -20.33 21.71
N MET A 360 -9.01 -19.44 21.67
CA MET A 360 -8.48 -18.90 20.42
C MET A 360 -7.77 -19.95 19.58
N LEU A 361 -7.02 -20.88 20.20
CA LEU A 361 -6.37 -21.98 19.49
C LEU A 361 -7.39 -22.94 18.87
N ALA A 362 -8.47 -23.24 19.59
CA ALA A 362 -9.53 -24.14 19.10
C ALA A 362 -10.20 -23.61 17.80
N ILE A 363 -10.38 -22.30 17.67
CA ILE A 363 -10.96 -21.68 16.46
C ILE A 363 -9.85 -21.31 15.45
N GLY A 364 -8.71 -20.83 15.93
CA GLY A 364 -7.65 -20.25 15.10
C GLY A 364 -6.87 -21.28 14.29
N ILE A 365 -6.60 -22.48 14.85
CA ILE A 365 -5.88 -23.53 14.13
C ILE A 365 -6.66 -24.01 12.90
N PRO A 366 -7.95 -24.40 13.01
CA PRO A 366 -8.75 -24.72 11.85
C PRO A 366 -8.88 -23.53 10.88
N ALA A 367 -9.08 -22.30 11.40
CA ALA A 367 -9.19 -21.10 10.59
C ALA A 367 -7.95 -20.91 9.70
N LEU A 368 -6.73 -20.92 10.28
CA LEU A 368 -5.50 -20.76 9.53
C LEU A 368 -5.34 -21.84 8.45
N ARG A 369 -5.63 -23.10 8.77
CA ARG A 369 -5.53 -24.22 7.84
C ARG A 369 -6.55 -24.16 6.70
N ILE A 370 -7.76 -23.68 6.96
CA ILE A 370 -8.81 -23.55 5.95
C ILE A 370 -8.55 -22.33 5.05
N ILE A 371 -8.08 -21.24 5.63
CA ILE A 371 -7.84 -20.01 4.86
C ILE A 371 -6.57 -20.10 4.03
N CYS A 372 -5.44 -20.62 4.57
CA CYS A 372 -4.13 -20.51 3.91
C CYS A 372 -4.05 -21.07 2.46
N PRO A 373 -4.85 -22.05 2.00
CA PRO A 373 -4.83 -22.47 0.59
C PRO A 373 -5.13 -21.33 -0.40
N HIS A 374 -5.88 -20.27 0.02
CA HIS A 374 -6.13 -19.13 -0.85
C HIS A 374 -4.86 -18.36 -1.18
N PHE A 375 -3.79 -18.43 -0.37
CA PHE A 375 -2.52 -17.77 -0.66
C PHE A 375 -1.94 -18.15 -2.02
N LEU A 376 -2.02 -19.45 -2.38
CA LEU A 376 -1.52 -19.98 -3.64
C LEU A 376 -2.27 -19.41 -4.87
N LEU A 377 -3.46 -18.91 -4.68
CA LEU A 377 -4.23 -18.23 -5.73
C LEU A 377 -4.07 -16.71 -5.65
N ALA A 378 -3.91 -16.17 -4.44
CA ALA A 378 -3.80 -14.74 -4.19
C ALA A 378 -2.52 -14.16 -4.80
N GLY A 379 -1.42 -14.91 -4.86
CA GLY A 379 -0.20 -14.48 -5.52
C GLY A 379 -0.45 -14.08 -6.97
N ILE A 380 -1.18 -14.89 -7.72
CA ILE A 380 -1.54 -14.62 -9.12
C ILE A 380 -2.43 -13.39 -9.23
N SER A 381 -3.54 -13.34 -8.48
CA SER A 381 -4.54 -12.27 -8.61
C SER A 381 -3.98 -10.90 -8.20
N VAL A 382 -3.14 -10.84 -7.16
CA VAL A 382 -2.52 -9.60 -6.66
C VAL A 382 -1.47 -9.09 -7.65
N VAL A 383 -0.64 -9.97 -8.23
CA VAL A 383 0.32 -9.58 -9.28
C VAL A 383 -0.40 -9.09 -10.52
N LEU A 384 -1.40 -9.82 -11.02
CA LEU A 384 -2.16 -9.42 -12.22
C LEU A 384 -2.89 -8.10 -12.02
N SER A 385 -3.44 -7.83 -10.83
CA SER A 385 -4.04 -6.54 -10.50
C SER A 385 -3.03 -5.39 -10.64
N SER A 386 -1.79 -5.60 -10.22
CA SER A 386 -0.73 -4.60 -10.38
C SER A 386 -0.26 -4.46 -11.83
N VAL A 387 -0.29 -5.54 -12.61
CA VAL A 387 -0.04 -5.50 -14.06
C VAL A 387 -1.09 -4.64 -14.77
N PHE A 388 -2.37 -4.76 -14.41
CA PHE A 388 -3.43 -3.93 -14.99
C PHE A 388 -3.20 -2.45 -14.70
N GLN A 389 -2.78 -2.10 -13.50
CA GLN A 389 -2.42 -0.72 -13.14
C GLN A 389 -1.20 -0.22 -13.95
N ALA A 390 -0.16 -1.05 -14.09
CA ALA A 390 1.05 -0.72 -14.83
C ALA A 390 0.77 -0.44 -16.33
N LEU A 391 -0.20 -1.15 -16.91
CA LEU A 391 -0.64 -0.99 -18.30
C LEU A 391 -1.73 0.09 -18.48
N GLY A 392 -2.05 0.84 -17.42
CA GLY A 392 -3.03 1.94 -17.47
C GLY A 392 -4.50 1.51 -17.34
N ASN A 393 -4.77 0.25 -16.98
CA ASN A 393 -6.13 -0.31 -16.85
C ASN A 393 -6.53 -0.51 -15.38
N GLY A 394 -6.38 0.52 -14.54
CA GLY A 394 -6.69 0.46 -13.11
C GLY A 394 -8.13 0.02 -12.79
N VAL A 395 -9.06 0.27 -13.69
CA VAL A 395 -10.48 -0.15 -13.54
C VAL A 395 -10.60 -1.68 -13.45
N PHE A 396 -9.82 -2.45 -14.21
CA PHE A 396 -9.85 -3.92 -14.11
C PHE A 396 -9.39 -4.40 -12.73
N SER A 397 -8.36 -3.76 -12.17
CA SER A 397 -7.90 -4.04 -10.81
C SER A 397 -9.00 -3.76 -9.78
N LEU A 398 -9.69 -2.64 -9.91
CA LEU A 398 -10.81 -2.28 -9.04
C LEU A 398 -11.96 -3.29 -9.14
N ILE A 399 -12.36 -3.69 -10.35
CA ILE A 399 -13.42 -4.68 -10.58
C ILE A 399 -13.06 -6.01 -9.90
N VAL A 400 -11.83 -6.50 -10.10
CA VAL A 400 -11.35 -7.73 -9.45
C VAL A 400 -11.41 -7.60 -7.93
N SER A 401 -10.95 -6.46 -7.37
CA SER A 401 -10.93 -6.24 -5.93
C SER A 401 -12.33 -6.17 -5.32
N VAL A 402 -13.24 -5.42 -5.96
CA VAL A 402 -14.65 -5.29 -5.51
C VAL A 402 -15.37 -6.64 -5.59
N LEU A 403 -15.25 -7.34 -6.72
CA LEU A 403 -15.89 -8.65 -6.88
C LEU A 403 -15.36 -9.65 -5.87
N ARG A 404 -14.04 -9.72 -5.68
CA ARG A 404 -13.43 -10.62 -4.69
C ARG A 404 -13.93 -10.35 -3.29
N GLN A 405 -13.82 -9.11 -2.81
CA GLN A 405 -13.98 -8.78 -1.40
C GLN A 405 -15.42 -8.44 -1.00
N LEU A 406 -16.18 -7.76 -1.86
CA LEU A 406 -17.54 -7.32 -1.50
C LEU A 406 -18.62 -8.21 -2.11
N VAL A 407 -18.48 -8.61 -3.37
CA VAL A 407 -19.55 -9.34 -4.08
C VAL A 407 -19.49 -10.84 -3.86
N VAL A 408 -18.30 -11.42 -3.66
CA VAL A 408 -18.15 -12.86 -3.45
C VAL A 408 -17.89 -13.19 -1.99
N LEU A 409 -16.83 -12.63 -1.39
CA LEU A 409 -16.41 -13.01 -0.04
C LEU A 409 -17.49 -12.74 1.01
N ILE A 410 -18.07 -11.54 1.05
CA ILE A 410 -19.06 -11.18 2.08
C ILE A 410 -20.36 -12.00 1.93
N PRO A 411 -21.00 -12.09 0.74
CA PRO A 411 -22.20 -12.92 0.59
C PRO A 411 -21.95 -14.40 0.86
N MET A 412 -20.80 -14.95 0.44
CA MET A 412 -20.45 -16.35 0.73
C MET A 412 -20.21 -16.57 2.22
N ALA A 413 -19.51 -15.65 2.91
CA ALA A 413 -19.31 -15.72 4.34
C ALA A 413 -20.66 -15.66 5.09
N TRP A 414 -21.56 -14.78 4.67
CA TRP A 414 -22.91 -14.69 5.24
C TRP A 414 -23.73 -15.97 4.96
N LEU A 415 -23.69 -16.49 3.75
CA LEU A 415 -24.40 -17.74 3.41
C LEU A 415 -23.88 -18.93 4.23
N LEU A 416 -22.55 -19.09 4.30
CA LEU A 416 -21.89 -20.14 5.06
C LEU A 416 -22.08 -19.98 6.57
N SER A 417 -22.29 -18.76 7.08
CA SER A 417 -22.61 -18.54 8.49
C SER A 417 -23.94 -19.14 8.91
N LYS A 418 -24.89 -19.30 7.98
CA LYS A 418 -26.19 -19.95 8.24
C LYS A 418 -26.08 -21.43 8.61
N THR A 419 -24.95 -22.06 8.34
CA THR A 419 -24.69 -23.43 8.78
C THR A 419 -24.48 -23.57 10.29
N GLY A 420 -24.32 -22.47 11.02
CA GLY A 420 -24.02 -22.47 12.45
C GLY A 420 -22.58 -22.88 12.81
N ASN A 421 -21.74 -23.18 11.83
CA ASN A 421 -20.35 -23.58 12.04
C ASN A 421 -19.36 -22.49 11.54
N VAL A 422 -18.60 -21.89 12.46
CA VAL A 422 -17.62 -20.85 12.13
C VAL A 422 -16.57 -21.31 11.13
N ASN A 423 -16.20 -22.61 11.14
CA ASN A 423 -15.21 -23.15 10.22
C ASN A 423 -15.67 -23.10 8.75
N MET A 424 -16.98 -23.15 8.52
CA MET A 424 -17.52 -23.00 7.17
C MET A 424 -17.34 -21.58 6.64
N VAL A 425 -17.40 -20.56 7.51
CA VAL A 425 -17.21 -19.16 7.11
C VAL A 425 -15.81 -18.93 6.50
N TRP A 426 -14.79 -19.62 7.00
CA TRP A 426 -13.41 -19.48 6.50
C TRP A 426 -13.23 -19.94 5.05
N TRP A 427 -14.06 -20.84 4.54
CA TRP A 427 -14.04 -21.26 3.14
C TRP A 427 -14.39 -20.13 2.16
N SER A 428 -15.08 -19.09 2.62
CA SER A 428 -15.43 -17.94 1.79
C SER A 428 -14.19 -17.28 1.18
N PHE A 429 -13.03 -17.28 1.87
CA PHE A 429 -11.77 -16.75 1.36
C PHE A 429 -11.27 -17.52 0.13
N LEU A 430 -11.28 -18.84 0.20
CA LEU A 430 -10.85 -19.66 -0.93
C LEU A 430 -11.79 -19.52 -2.13
N ILE A 431 -13.10 -19.51 -1.88
CA ILE A 431 -14.11 -19.35 -2.95
C ILE A 431 -13.95 -18.00 -3.64
N ALA A 432 -13.78 -16.93 -2.85
CA ALA A 432 -13.58 -15.59 -3.39
C ALA A 432 -12.29 -15.48 -4.22
N GLU A 433 -11.22 -16.15 -3.79
CA GLU A 433 -9.95 -16.11 -4.51
C GLU A 433 -9.98 -16.90 -5.81
N VAL A 434 -10.68 -18.04 -5.86
CA VAL A 434 -10.90 -18.79 -7.11
C VAL A 434 -11.60 -17.91 -8.15
N VAL A 435 -12.67 -17.22 -7.77
CA VAL A 435 -13.38 -16.30 -8.66
C VAL A 435 -12.47 -15.14 -9.11
N SER A 436 -11.68 -14.60 -8.17
CA SER A 436 -10.72 -13.52 -8.43
C SER A 436 -9.67 -13.91 -9.48
N VAL A 437 -9.08 -15.09 -9.35
CA VAL A 437 -8.08 -15.61 -10.31
C VAL A 437 -8.68 -15.84 -11.68
N LEU A 438 -9.85 -16.49 -11.76
CA LEU A 438 -10.52 -16.72 -13.04
C LEU A 438 -10.83 -15.43 -13.77
N LEU A 439 -11.31 -14.42 -13.03
CA LEU A 439 -11.58 -13.10 -13.59
C LEU A 439 -10.30 -12.38 -14.03
N SER A 440 -9.25 -12.44 -13.20
CA SER A 440 -7.94 -11.83 -13.51
C SER A 440 -7.31 -12.45 -14.75
N LEU A 441 -7.39 -13.78 -14.91
CA LEU A 441 -6.92 -14.47 -16.10
C LEU A 441 -7.75 -14.09 -17.35
N GLY A 442 -9.06 -13.91 -17.19
CA GLY A 442 -9.94 -13.41 -18.25
C GLY A 442 -9.56 -12.02 -18.72
N PHE A 443 -9.34 -11.09 -17.78
CA PHE A 443 -8.86 -9.74 -18.10
C PHE A 443 -7.45 -9.75 -18.68
N MET A 444 -6.56 -10.62 -18.18
CA MET A 444 -5.20 -10.74 -18.73
C MET A 444 -5.22 -11.19 -20.19
N LYS A 445 -6.04 -12.19 -20.55
CA LYS A 445 -6.23 -12.60 -21.96
C LYS A 445 -6.74 -11.45 -22.84
N ARG A 446 -7.65 -10.63 -22.31
CA ARG A 446 -8.14 -9.44 -23.03
C ARG A 446 -7.03 -8.42 -23.23
N ILE A 447 -6.25 -8.11 -22.19
CA ILE A 447 -5.12 -7.17 -22.24
C ILE A 447 -4.04 -7.67 -23.19
N ASP A 448 -3.74 -8.96 -23.16
CA ASP A 448 -2.75 -9.56 -24.08
C ASP A 448 -3.14 -9.29 -25.54
N LYS A 449 -4.38 -9.60 -25.92
CA LYS A 449 -4.90 -9.36 -27.28
C LYS A 449 -5.03 -7.88 -27.66
N THR A 450 -5.42 -7.00 -26.73
CA THR A 450 -5.73 -5.60 -27.07
C THR A 450 -4.58 -4.63 -26.88
N ILE A 451 -3.60 -4.99 -26.05
CA ILE A 451 -2.49 -4.11 -25.67
C ILE A 451 -1.13 -4.72 -26.00
N ILE A 452 -0.87 -5.98 -25.61
CA ILE A 452 0.48 -6.55 -25.69
C ILE A 452 0.76 -7.08 -27.11
N GLU A 453 -0.12 -7.89 -27.69
CA GLU A 453 0.02 -8.39 -29.06
C GLU A 453 0.14 -7.27 -30.12
N PRO A 454 -0.61 -6.16 -30.05
CA PRO A 454 -0.45 -5.05 -31.01
C PRO A 454 0.90 -4.33 -30.93
N MET A 455 1.67 -4.51 -29.84
CA MET A 455 3.04 -3.98 -29.76
C MET A 455 4.04 -4.82 -30.57
N GLU A 456 3.70 -6.07 -30.91
CA GLU A 456 4.53 -6.96 -31.72
C GLU A 456 4.48 -6.61 -33.22
N ARG A 457 3.49 -5.79 -33.63
CA ARG A 457 3.27 -5.28 -34.98
C ARG A 457 3.84 -3.86 -35.12
#